data_47d065a84a2591da85c8c0170621bae7
#
_entry.id   47d065a84a2591da85c8c0170621bae7
#
_cell.length_a   1.000
_cell.length_b   1.000
_cell.length_c   1.000
_cell.angle_alpha   90.00
_cell.angle_beta   90.00
_cell.angle_gamma   90.00
#
_symmetry.space_group_name_H-M   'P 1'
#
loop_
_entity.id
_entity.type
_entity.pdbx_description
1 polymer ?
#
loop_
_entity_poly.entity_id
_entity_poly.type
_entity_poly.pdbx_seq_one_letter_code
_entity_poly.pdbx_strand_id
1 'polypeptide(L)'
;DGTSLAGSFDGQYYVETWLSTADLPGKNLTNVKVVLVPFDNDQGIEDTSNVFALDNYQSQAVVVDSINSEQSDSVGFHYTITDTTGDDITLEFAYWLDNAWHPFTVDGSLNIEPANFEGDLTWVSSNDLAGAEIPDLLIRCTPYDEWGPGVRDSIIIYLDNNVPPTVTIPTLESEQHGNIVINFVLSDPEDADINYTFDYALSSVDWHTATVSLSYRNDTP
;
A
#
# COMPACT_ATOMS: atom_id res chain seq x y z
N ASP A 1 24.11 38.90 8.32
CA ASP A 1 23.64 40.27 8.53
C ASP A 1 23.50 40.51 10.03
N GLY A 2 24.26 41.48 10.59
CA GLY A 2 24.18 41.77 12.02
C GLY A 2 22.95 42.64 12.33
N THR A 3 22.21 42.28 13.37
CA THR A 3 21.13 43.10 13.90
C THR A 3 21.73 44.28 14.65
N SER A 4 21.35 45.51 14.30
CA SER A 4 21.79 46.71 15.00
C SER A 4 20.79 47.09 16.07
N LEU A 5 21.26 47.16 17.32
CA LEU A 5 20.49 47.64 18.47
C LEU A 5 20.92 49.06 18.85
N ALA A 6 19.97 49.94 19.06
CA ALA A 6 20.22 51.31 19.50
C ALA A 6 19.81 51.51 20.97
N GLY A 7 20.68 52.08 21.78
CA GLY A 7 20.35 52.40 23.18
C GLY A 7 21.50 52.19 24.16
N SER A 8 21.18 52.21 25.45
CA SER A 8 22.14 51.87 26.54
C SER A 8 22.10 50.37 26.80
N PHE A 9 23.24 49.70 26.76
CA PHE A 9 23.37 48.24 26.83
C PHE A 9 23.80 47.73 28.20
N ASP A 10 23.77 48.57 29.23
CA ASP A 10 24.19 48.19 30.56
C ASP A 10 23.20 47.26 31.24
N GLY A 11 23.46 45.95 31.10
CA GLY A 11 22.73 44.87 31.78
C GLY A 11 21.28 44.63 31.30
N GLN A 12 20.91 45.06 30.10
CA GLN A 12 19.58 44.80 29.58
C GLN A 12 19.49 43.41 28.92
N TYR A 13 18.36 42.76 29.11
CA TYR A 13 18.05 41.49 28.45
C TYR A 13 17.49 41.75 27.06
N TYR A 14 18.02 41.01 26.10
CA TYR A 14 17.50 40.94 24.72
C TYR A 14 17.09 39.52 24.40
N VAL A 15 16.12 39.34 23.52
CA VAL A 15 15.62 38.04 23.07
C VAL A 15 15.62 38.04 21.56
N GLU A 16 16.33 37.11 20.97
CA GLU A 16 16.29 36.80 19.57
C GLU A 16 15.76 35.37 19.38
N THR A 17 15.02 35.15 18.31
CA THR A 17 14.51 33.83 17.96
C THR A 17 15.25 33.30 16.74
N TRP A 18 16.00 32.24 16.95
CA TRP A 18 16.62 31.54 15.82
C TRP A 18 15.59 30.68 15.12
N LEU A 19 15.35 30.90 13.82
CA LEU A 19 14.45 30.09 12.99
C LEU A 19 15.20 28.84 12.52
N SER A 20 15.50 27.94 13.44
CA SER A 20 16.33 26.76 13.20
C SER A 20 15.76 25.82 12.12
N THR A 21 14.45 25.76 11.97
CA THR A 21 13.79 24.98 10.90
C THR A 21 14.06 25.53 9.50
N ALA A 22 14.37 26.83 9.39
CA ALA A 22 14.73 27.43 8.10
C ALA A 22 16.20 27.17 7.73
N ASP A 23 17.10 27.16 8.75
CA ASP A 23 18.53 26.97 8.54
C ASP A 23 18.95 25.49 8.52
N LEU A 24 18.25 24.66 9.28
CA LEU A 24 18.52 23.24 9.49
C LEU A 24 17.21 22.43 9.40
N PRO A 25 16.53 22.43 8.23
CA PRO A 25 15.31 21.67 8.05
C PRO A 25 15.61 20.17 8.20
N GLY A 26 14.69 19.44 8.84
CA GLY A 26 14.76 17.99 8.98
C GLY A 26 15.94 17.43 9.76
N LYS A 27 16.74 18.28 10.43
CA LYS A 27 17.93 17.82 11.16
C LYS A 27 17.62 17.43 12.60
N ASN A 28 18.10 16.26 13.01
CA ASN A 28 18.16 15.82 14.39
C ASN A 28 19.64 15.80 14.83
N LEU A 29 20.05 16.78 15.66
CA LEU A 29 21.43 17.02 16.02
C LEU A 29 21.59 17.03 17.53
N THR A 30 22.62 16.37 18.06
CA THR A 30 22.86 16.27 19.51
C THR A 30 23.91 17.26 20.03
N ASN A 31 24.62 17.97 19.14
CA ASN A 31 25.79 18.74 19.47
C ASN A 31 25.75 20.17 18.89
N VAL A 32 24.64 20.86 19.04
CA VAL A 32 24.48 22.23 18.55
C VAL A 32 24.96 23.22 19.59
N LYS A 33 25.60 24.30 19.13
CA LYS A 33 25.97 25.48 19.92
C LYS A 33 25.59 26.73 19.14
N VAL A 34 25.27 27.79 19.86
CA VAL A 34 25.08 29.13 19.31
C VAL A 34 26.21 30.02 19.88
N VAL A 35 26.81 30.83 19.03
CA VAL A 35 27.77 31.83 19.41
C VAL A 35 27.21 33.21 19.10
N LEU A 36 27.39 34.14 20.03
CA LEU A 36 27.03 35.53 19.83
C LEU A 36 28.32 36.37 19.91
N VAL A 37 28.56 37.15 18.88
CA VAL A 37 29.71 38.03 18.77
C VAL A 37 29.23 39.48 18.73
N PRO A 38 29.42 40.29 19.78
CA PRO A 38 29.06 41.68 19.74
C PRO A 38 30.13 42.47 18.96
N PHE A 39 29.74 43.54 18.32
CA PHE A 39 30.67 44.45 17.66
C PHE A 39 30.09 45.87 17.61
N ASP A 40 30.95 46.83 17.68
CA ASP A 40 30.69 48.21 17.36
C ASP A 40 31.68 48.69 16.25
N ASN A 41 32.64 49.55 16.53
CA ASN A 41 33.76 49.84 15.62
C ASN A 41 34.83 48.75 15.66
N ASP A 42 34.85 47.97 16.75
CA ASP A 42 35.77 46.87 17.01
C ASP A 42 34.96 45.61 17.38
N GLN A 43 35.54 44.42 17.15
CA GLN A 43 34.95 43.15 17.57
C GLN A 43 35.11 42.99 19.09
N GLY A 44 33.97 42.75 19.76
CA GLY A 44 33.91 42.42 21.17
C GLY A 44 34.26 40.97 21.47
N ILE A 45 34.11 40.59 22.74
CA ILE A 45 34.33 39.22 23.19
C ILE A 45 33.06 38.40 22.91
N GLU A 46 33.23 37.29 22.19
CA GLU A 46 32.17 36.34 21.92
C GLU A 46 31.79 35.53 23.16
N ASP A 47 30.54 35.09 23.22
CA ASP A 47 30.09 34.07 24.15
C ASP A 47 29.36 32.96 23.41
N THR A 48 29.50 31.74 23.93
CA THR A 48 28.98 30.52 23.30
C THR A 48 28.10 29.78 24.29
N SER A 49 26.92 29.34 23.81
CA SER A 49 26.02 28.52 24.60
C SER A 49 26.63 27.19 25.03
N ASN A 50 26.06 26.57 26.02
CA ASN A 50 26.25 25.14 26.24
C ASN A 50 25.79 24.35 25.01
N VAL A 51 26.28 23.10 24.89
CA VAL A 51 25.78 22.16 23.91
C VAL A 51 24.32 21.82 24.22
N PHE A 52 23.48 21.84 23.20
CA PHE A 52 22.08 21.37 23.28
C PHE A 52 21.71 20.48 22.09
N ALA A 53 20.67 19.71 22.23
CA ALA A 53 20.09 18.95 21.13
C ALA A 53 19.08 19.82 20.38
N LEU A 54 19.09 19.72 19.06
CA LEU A 54 18.13 20.34 18.16
C LEU A 54 17.44 19.26 17.36
N ASP A 55 16.12 19.21 17.45
CA ASP A 55 15.30 18.29 16.68
C ASP A 55 14.30 19.09 15.83
N ASN A 56 14.60 19.21 14.55
CA ASN A 56 13.74 19.80 13.53
C ASN A 56 13.13 18.73 12.63
N TYR A 57 13.35 17.44 12.97
CA TYR A 57 12.78 16.33 12.23
C TYR A 57 11.26 16.25 12.46
N GLN A 58 10.52 16.06 11.39
CA GLN A 58 9.11 15.73 11.42
C GLN A 58 8.90 14.42 10.68
N SER A 59 8.24 13.49 11.34
CA SER A 59 7.93 12.20 10.74
C SER A 59 6.99 12.39 9.54
N GLN A 60 7.35 11.80 8.42
CA GLN A 60 6.51 11.74 7.22
C GLN A 60 5.23 10.96 7.50
N ALA A 61 4.18 11.22 6.73
CA ALA A 61 2.91 10.52 6.80
C ALA A 61 2.43 10.16 5.38
N VAL A 62 1.77 9.01 5.25
CA VAL A 62 1.09 8.63 4.02
C VAL A 62 -0.41 8.50 4.28
N VAL A 63 -1.21 8.87 3.29
CA VAL A 63 -2.64 8.57 3.20
C VAL A 63 -2.85 7.78 1.91
N VAL A 64 -3.61 6.70 2.00
CA VAL A 64 -4.04 5.89 0.86
C VAL A 64 -5.55 6.04 0.72
N ASP A 65 -6.02 6.37 -0.47
CA ASP A 65 -7.44 6.56 -0.71
C ASP A 65 -8.22 5.26 -0.50
N SER A 66 -9.43 5.37 0.06
CA SER A 66 -10.32 4.23 0.25
C SER A 66 -10.84 3.68 -1.08
N ILE A 67 -10.83 2.36 -1.23
CA ILE A 67 -11.34 1.64 -2.39
C ILE A 67 -12.66 0.98 -1.97
N ASN A 68 -13.79 1.39 -2.56
CA ASN A 68 -15.13 0.93 -2.16
C ASN A 68 -15.76 -0.07 -3.14
N SER A 69 -15.09 -0.38 -4.25
CA SER A 69 -15.51 -1.40 -5.21
C SER A 69 -14.72 -2.68 -5.00
N GLU A 70 -15.31 -3.81 -5.37
CA GLU A 70 -14.62 -5.08 -5.50
C GLU A 70 -13.44 -4.95 -6.47
N GLN A 71 -12.33 -5.57 -6.14
CA GLN A 71 -11.08 -5.56 -6.90
C GLN A 71 -10.74 -6.98 -7.34
N SER A 72 -10.19 -7.12 -8.55
CA SER A 72 -9.70 -8.39 -9.08
C SER A 72 -8.45 -8.17 -9.93
N ASP A 73 -7.58 -9.18 -10.03
CA ASP A 73 -6.34 -9.19 -10.80
C ASP A 73 -5.36 -8.09 -10.43
N SER A 74 -5.78 -6.82 -10.51
CA SER A 74 -4.94 -5.65 -10.26
C SER A 74 -5.68 -4.63 -9.42
N VAL A 75 -5.03 -4.14 -8.36
CA VAL A 75 -5.55 -3.13 -7.43
C VAL A 75 -4.77 -1.83 -7.61
N GLY A 76 -5.47 -0.76 -7.99
CA GLY A 76 -4.89 0.58 -8.06
C GLY A 76 -4.99 1.31 -6.73
N PHE A 77 -3.88 1.87 -6.25
CA PHE A 77 -3.82 2.71 -5.05
C PHE A 77 -3.46 4.13 -5.44
N HIS A 78 -4.25 5.09 -4.99
CA HIS A 78 -3.86 6.49 -4.96
C HIS A 78 -3.31 6.83 -3.60
N TYR A 79 -2.14 7.50 -3.53
CA TYR A 79 -1.50 7.88 -2.30
C TYR A 79 -1.17 9.37 -2.26
N THR A 80 -1.16 9.92 -1.05
CA THR A 80 -0.64 11.26 -0.75
C THR A 80 0.34 11.17 0.41
N ILE A 81 1.55 11.71 0.23
CA ILE A 81 2.58 11.79 1.27
C ILE A 81 2.62 13.23 1.79
N THR A 82 2.73 13.36 3.09
CA THR A 82 3.04 14.62 3.76
C THR A 82 4.39 14.50 4.43
N ASP A 83 5.34 15.28 3.96
CA ASP A 83 6.65 15.45 4.55
C ASP A 83 7.07 16.92 4.43
N THR A 84 7.53 17.50 5.54
CA THR A 84 7.95 18.92 5.59
C THR A 84 9.44 19.09 5.39
N THR A 85 10.20 18.01 5.44
CA THR A 85 11.65 18.02 5.26
C THR A 85 12.05 17.91 3.80
N GLY A 86 11.17 17.35 2.97
CA GLY A 86 11.38 17.20 1.53
C GLY A 86 12.41 16.13 1.19
N ASP A 87 12.47 15.09 2.00
CA ASP A 87 13.36 13.95 1.78
C ASP A 87 12.70 12.93 0.80
N ASP A 88 13.50 12.07 0.19
CA ASP A 88 13.00 10.96 -0.59
C ASP A 88 12.34 9.92 0.32
N ILE A 89 11.13 9.49 -0.01
CA ILE A 89 10.34 8.56 0.80
C ILE A 89 10.26 7.20 0.10
N THR A 90 10.52 6.14 0.84
CA THR A 90 10.26 4.77 0.37
C THR A 90 8.94 4.29 0.95
N LEU A 91 8.03 3.81 0.09
CA LEU A 91 6.76 3.20 0.52
C LEU A 91 6.89 1.68 0.62
N GLU A 92 6.40 1.12 1.72
CA GLU A 92 6.26 -0.32 1.91
C GLU A 92 4.78 -0.68 2.03
N PHE A 93 4.34 -1.64 1.20
CA PHE A 93 2.99 -2.18 1.24
C PHE A 93 2.97 -3.60 1.80
N ALA A 94 1.93 -3.90 2.58
CA ALA A 94 1.67 -5.25 3.07
C ALA A 94 0.17 -5.49 3.25
N TYR A 95 -0.28 -6.74 3.05
CA TYR A 95 -1.62 -7.19 3.39
C TYR A 95 -1.60 -8.08 4.65
N TRP A 96 -2.72 -8.10 5.37
CA TRP A 96 -2.88 -8.93 6.56
C TRP A 96 -3.66 -10.19 6.22
N LEU A 97 -3.02 -11.35 6.38
CA LEU A 97 -3.62 -12.66 6.17
C LEU A 97 -3.01 -13.67 7.15
N ASP A 98 -3.77 -14.66 7.61
CA ASP A 98 -3.32 -15.73 8.50
C ASP A 98 -2.60 -15.24 9.76
N ASN A 99 -3.06 -14.13 10.34
CA ASN A 99 -2.47 -13.46 11.50
C ASN A 99 -1.04 -12.92 11.27
N ALA A 100 -0.67 -12.62 10.04
CA ALA A 100 0.64 -12.07 9.67
C ALA A 100 0.52 -10.97 8.61
N TRP A 101 1.52 -10.08 8.59
CA TRP A 101 1.70 -9.12 7.50
C TRP A 101 2.56 -9.75 6.41
N HIS A 102 2.05 -9.73 5.19
CA HIS A 102 2.73 -10.21 3.99
C HIS A 102 3.07 -9.02 3.11
N PRO A 103 4.36 -8.72 2.87
CA PRO A 103 4.73 -7.67 1.94
C PRO A 103 4.36 -8.07 0.52
N PHE A 104 3.97 -7.09 -0.30
CA PHE A 104 3.71 -7.28 -1.72
C PHE A 104 4.39 -6.20 -2.54
N THR A 105 4.61 -6.50 -3.81
CA THR A 105 5.26 -5.60 -4.74
C THR A 105 4.22 -4.91 -5.61
N VAL A 106 4.33 -3.59 -5.72
CA VAL A 106 3.53 -2.78 -6.65
C VAL A 106 4.33 -2.44 -7.90
N ASP A 107 3.63 -2.26 -9.02
CA ASP A 107 4.22 -1.67 -10.22
C ASP A 107 4.43 -0.17 -10.01
N GLY A 108 5.63 0.31 -10.32
CA GLY A 108 6.07 1.68 -10.14
C GLY A 108 7.28 1.79 -9.23
N SER A 109 7.76 3.02 -9.03
CA SER A 109 8.84 3.29 -8.10
C SER A 109 8.28 3.40 -6.68
N LEU A 110 8.82 2.60 -5.77
CA LEU A 110 8.54 2.73 -4.33
C LEU A 110 9.40 3.80 -3.66
N ASN A 111 10.43 4.30 -4.35
CA ASN A 111 11.21 5.45 -3.91
C ASN A 111 10.61 6.71 -4.53
N ILE A 112 9.99 7.53 -3.71
CA ILE A 112 9.16 8.67 -4.09
C ILE A 112 9.93 9.96 -3.80
N GLU A 113 10.28 10.68 -4.85
CA GLU A 113 10.87 12.01 -4.74
C GLU A 113 9.79 13.05 -4.32
N PRO A 114 10.15 14.16 -3.67
CA PRO A 114 9.20 15.18 -3.19
C PRO A 114 8.24 15.74 -4.26
N ALA A 115 8.68 15.77 -5.52
CA ALA A 115 7.84 16.21 -6.64
C ALA A 115 6.67 15.26 -6.94
N ASN A 116 6.70 14.04 -6.40
CA ASN A 116 5.76 12.95 -6.67
C ASN A 116 5.05 12.47 -5.38
N PHE A 117 4.91 13.32 -4.37
CA PHE A 117 4.24 12.99 -3.11
C PHE A 117 2.74 12.72 -3.24
N GLU A 118 2.18 12.86 -4.42
CA GLU A 118 0.85 12.41 -4.81
C GLU A 118 0.99 11.58 -6.09
N GLY A 119 0.42 10.38 -6.11
CA GLY A 119 0.55 9.49 -7.26
C GLY A 119 -0.25 8.20 -7.14
N ASP A 120 -0.10 7.36 -8.16
CA ASP A 120 -0.78 6.09 -8.29
C ASP A 120 0.22 4.94 -8.36
N LEU A 121 -0.13 3.82 -7.73
CA LEU A 121 0.60 2.57 -7.77
C LEU A 121 -0.36 1.42 -8.05
N THR A 122 0.11 0.36 -8.68
CA THR A 122 -0.71 -0.81 -8.99
C THR A 122 -0.10 -2.07 -8.38
N TRP A 123 -0.92 -2.86 -7.71
CA TRP A 123 -0.58 -4.20 -7.23
C TRP A 123 -1.25 -5.25 -8.11
N VAL A 124 -0.48 -6.19 -8.67
CA VAL A 124 -1.01 -7.34 -9.38
C VAL A 124 -1.33 -8.42 -8.36
N SER A 125 -2.51 -8.32 -7.75
CA SER A 125 -2.94 -9.14 -6.61
C SER A 125 -3.06 -10.62 -6.94
N SER A 126 -3.38 -10.96 -8.19
CA SER A 126 -3.46 -12.35 -8.64
C SER A 126 -2.11 -13.09 -8.61
N ASN A 127 -0.97 -12.39 -8.59
CA ASN A 127 0.34 -13.01 -8.42
C ASN A 127 0.58 -13.49 -6.99
N ASP A 128 0.04 -12.79 -5.99
CA ASP A 128 0.26 -13.07 -4.57
C ASP A 128 -0.90 -13.86 -3.95
N LEU A 129 -2.11 -13.64 -4.44
CA LEU A 129 -3.37 -14.16 -3.92
C LEU A 129 -4.23 -14.74 -5.05
N ALA A 130 -3.64 -15.65 -5.86
CA ALA A 130 -4.37 -16.34 -6.93
C ALA A 130 -5.56 -17.12 -6.36
N GLY A 131 -6.72 -16.98 -7.01
CA GLY A 131 -7.95 -17.69 -6.62
C GLY A 131 -8.55 -17.28 -5.27
N ALA A 132 -8.04 -16.24 -4.64
CA ALA A 132 -8.54 -15.81 -3.34
C ALA A 132 -9.76 -14.90 -3.47
N GLU A 133 -10.78 -15.16 -2.63
CA GLU A 133 -11.92 -14.27 -2.38
C GLU A 133 -11.86 -13.82 -0.92
N ILE A 134 -11.54 -12.53 -0.65
CA ILE A 134 -11.34 -11.98 0.68
C ILE A 134 -12.11 -10.66 0.81
N PRO A 135 -13.29 -10.67 1.47
CA PRO A 135 -14.16 -9.50 1.55
C PRO A 135 -13.55 -8.31 2.34
N ASP A 136 -12.70 -8.59 3.31
CA ASP A 136 -12.16 -7.60 4.25
C ASP A 136 -10.63 -7.70 4.31
N LEU A 137 -9.94 -7.63 3.17
CA LEU A 137 -8.49 -7.66 3.12
C LEU A 137 -7.93 -6.33 3.60
N LEU A 138 -7.21 -6.36 4.72
CA LEU A 138 -6.56 -5.19 5.29
C LEU A 138 -5.21 -4.95 4.59
N ILE A 139 -5.07 -3.78 3.98
CA ILE A 139 -3.85 -3.29 3.34
C ILE A 139 -3.23 -2.20 4.21
N ARG A 140 -1.91 -2.21 4.32
CA ARG A 140 -1.14 -1.19 5.02
C ARG A 140 -0.07 -0.62 4.10
N CYS A 141 0.07 0.71 4.11
CA CYS A 141 1.19 1.42 3.53
C CYS A 141 1.99 2.11 4.65
N THR A 142 3.31 1.96 4.63
CA THR A 142 4.21 2.59 5.60
C THR A 142 5.27 3.40 4.83
N PRO A 143 5.38 4.71 5.07
CA PRO A 143 6.42 5.53 4.48
C PRO A 143 7.70 5.43 5.33
N TYR A 144 8.84 5.40 4.67
CA TYR A 144 10.18 5.41 5.28
C TYR A 144 11.04 6.49 4.66
N ASP A 145 11.82 7.16 5.47
CA ASP A 145 12.93 8.01 5.08
C ASP A 145 14.24 7.50 5.68
N GLU A 146 15.31 8.32 5.64
CA GLU A 146 16.62 7.98 6.22
C GLU A 146 16.59 7.80 7.76
N TRP A 147 15.54 8.32 8.44
CA TRP A 147 15.39 8.29 9.91
C TRP A 147 14.50 7.16 10.39
N GLY A 148 13.75 6.52 9.50
CA GLY A 148 12.92 5.36 9.81
C GLY A 148 11.47 5.47 9.35
N PRO A 149 10.57 4.64 9.93
CA PRO A 149 9.18 4.61 9.53
C PRO A 149 8.41 5.83 10.01
N GLY A 150 7.60 6.38 9.13
CA GLY A 150 6.66 7.45 9.42
C GLY A 150 5.27 6.96 9.85
N VAL A 151 4.31 7.87 9.77
CA VAL A 151 2.91 7.58 10.07
C VAL A 151 2.30 6.82 8.90
N ARG A 152 1.97 5.56 9.17
CA ARG A 152 1.36 4.63 8.20
C ARG A 152 -0.13 4.86 8.08
N ASP A 153 -0.68 4.42 6.95
CA ASP A 153 -2.12 4.31 6.75
C ASP A 153 -2.54 2.88 6.44
N SER A 154 -3.83 2.58 6.61
CA SER A 154 -4.39 1.26 6.32
C SER A 154 -5.80 1.39 5.79
N ILE A 155 -6.10 0.65 4.73
CA ILE A 155 -7.43 0.55 4.12
C ILE A 155 -7.90 -0.89 4.11
N ILE A 156 -9.21 -1.09 4.01
CA ILE A 156 -9.81 -2.40 3.78
C ILE A 156 -10.35 -2.42 2.36
N ILE A 157 -10.07 -3.51 1.63
CA ILE A 157 -10.59 -3.75 0.29
C ILE A 157 -11.33 -5.07 0.23
N TYR A 158 -12.27 -5.20 -0.71
CA TYR A 158 -12.80 -6.48 -1.14
C TYR A 158 -11.98 -6.97 -2.34
N LEU A 159 -11.29 -8.10 -2.18
CA LEU A 159 -10.51 -8.75 -3.23
C LEU A 159 -11.21 -10.03 -3.66
N ASP A 160 -11.46 -10.17 -4.97
CA ASP A 160 -11.96 -11.39 -5.61
C ASP A 160 -11.09 -11.72 -6.83
N ASN A 161 -10.09 -12.57 -6.61
CA ASN A 161 -9.24 -13.13 -7.67
C ASN A 161 -9.73 -14.52 -8.10
N ASN A 162 -10.89 -14.98 -7.59
CA ASN A 162 -11.45 -16.27 -7.97
C ASN A 162 -12.16 -16.15 -9.31
N VAL A 163 -11.85 -17.05 -10.24
CA VAL A 163 -12.51 -17.18 -11.52
C VAL A 163 -13.42 -18.41 -11.47
N PRO A 164 -14.75 -18.28 -11.61
CA PRO A 164 -15.65 -19.42 -11.53
C PRO A 164 -15.30 -20.51 -12.54
N PRO A 165 -15.41 -21.81 -12.14
CA PRO A 165 -15.16 -22.92 -13.04
C PRO A 165 -16.15 -22.94 -14.20
N THR A 166 -15.72 -23.48 -15.32
CA THR A 166 -16.52 -23.61 -16.53
C THR A 166 -16.78 -25.07 -16.88
N VAL A 167 -17.88 -25.34 -17.55
CA VAL A 167 -18.20 -26.66 -18.10
C VAL A 167 -18.53 -26.57 -19.61
N THR A 168 -18.01 -27.51 -20.38
CA THR A 168 -18.32 -27.64 -21.79
C THR A 168 -18.87 -29.03 -22.05
N ILE A 169 -20.09 -29.11 -22.60
CA ILE A 169 -20.73 -30.35 -23.05
C ILE A 169 -20.73 -30.34 -24.59
N PRO A 170 -20.06 -31.29 -25.25
CA PRO A 170 -20.13 -31.44 -26.69
C PRO A 170 -21.57 -31.72 -27.19
N THR A 171 -21.83 -31.37 -28.42
CA THR A 171 -23.14 -31.65 -29.04
C THR A 171 -23.44 -33.15 -29.02
N LEU A 172 -24.61 -33.51 -28.54
CA LEU A 172 -25.11 -34.88 -28.54
C LEU A 172 -25.73 -35.18 -29.90
N GLU A 173 -25.65 -36.44 -30.32
CA GLU A 173 -26.37 -36.93 -31.50
C GLU A 173 -27.88 -36.73 -31.34
N SER A 174 -28.59 -36.66 -32.46
CA SER A 174 -29.99 -36.21 -32.51
C SER A 174 -30.99 -37.10 -31.77
N GLU A 175 -30.70 -38.38 -31.59
CA GLU A 175 -31.57 -39.32 -30.88
C GLU A 175 -30.75 -40.21 -29.96
N GLN A 176 -31.15 -40.29 -28.70
CA GLN A 176 -30.52 -41.14 -27.70
C GLN A 176 -31.52 -42.09 -27.09
N HIS A 177 -31.10 -43.29 -26.69
CA HIS A 177 -31.97 -44.29 -26.04
C HIS A 177 -31.19 -45.03 -24.95
N GLY A 178 -31.91 -45.53 -23.95
CA GLY A 178 -31.34 -46.27 -22.82
C GLY A 178 -30.54 -45.37 -21.91
N ASN A 179 -29.38 -45.83 -21.43
CA ASN A 179 -28.45 -45.01 -20.62
C ASN A 179 -27.65 -44.11 -21.57
N ILE A 180 -27.73 -42.83 -21.32
CA ILE A 180 -27.07 -41.82 -22.13
C ILE A 180 -25.68 -41.53 -21.53
N VAL A 181 -24.65 -41.61 -22.35
CA VAL A 181 -23.30 -41.21 -21.94
C VAL A 181 -23.09 -39.75 -22.31
N ILE A 182 -22.88 -38.92 -21.32
CA ILE A 182 -22.57 -37.51 -21.49
C ILE A 182 -21.06 -37.29 -21.20
N ASN A 183 -20.34 -36.87 -22.22
CA ASN A 183 -18.97 -36.43 -22.05
C ASN A 183 -18.98 -34.92 -21.77
N PHE A 184 -18.17 -34.46 -20.87
CA PHE A 184 -18.05 -33.04 -20.57
C PHE A 184 -16.60 -32.73 -20.13
N VAL A 185 -16.21 -31.50 -20.26
CA VAL A 185 -14.92 -30.98 -19.79
C VAL A 185 -15.23 -29.92 -18.73
N LEU A 186 -14.64 -30.07 -17.56
CA LEU A 186 -14.57 -29.03 -16.52
C LEU A 186 -13.23 -28.33 -16.61
N SER A 187 -13.21 -27.05 -16.42
CA SER A 187 -12.01 -26.23 -16.37
C SER A 187 -12.15 -25.19 -15.27
N ASP A 188 -11.10 -25.07 -14.48
CA ASP A 188 -10.92 -24.06 -13.45
C ASP A 188 -9.52 -23.52 -13.59
N PRO A 189 -9.33 -22.18 -13.75
CA PRO A 189 -8.01 -21.59 -13.89
C PRO A 189 -7.12 -21.75 -12.67
N GLU A 190 -7.73 -21.87 -11.47
CA GLU A 190 -7.04 -21.97 -10.19
C GLU A 190 -6.78 -23.41 -9.75
N ASP A 191 -7.19 -24.40 -10.56
CA ASP A 191 -7.03 -25.84 -10.25
C ASP A 191 -7.75 -26.27 -8.95
N ALA A 192 -8.83 -25.56 -8.58
CA ALA A 192 -9.60 -25.88 -7.38
C ALA A 192 -10.47 -27.11 -7.54
N ASP A 193 -10.86 -27.71 -6.41
CA ASP A 193 -11.82 -28.84 -6.39
C ASP A 193 -13.20 -28.37 -6.87
N ILE A 194 -13.68 -28.90 -8.01
CA ILE A 194 -14.95 -28.54 -8.61
C ILE A 194 -16.05 -29.52 -8.14
N ASN A 195 -17.14 -28.97 -7.58
CA ASN A 195 -18.36 -29.68 -7.35
C ASN A 195 -19.37 -29.29 -8.44
N TYR A 196 -20.17 -30.27 -8.94
CA TYR A 196 -21.18 -29.99 -9.94
C TYR A 196 -22.51 -30.71 -9.65
N THR A 197 -23.62 -30.16 -10.14
CA THR A 197 -24.93 -30.81 -10.21
C THR A 197 -25.17 -31.25 -11.64
N PHE A 198 -25.92 -32.34 -11.80
CA PHE A 198 -26.31 -32.84 -13.11
C PHE A 198 -27.85 -32.89 -13.19
N ASP A 199 -28.42 -32.02 -13.99
CA ASP A 199 -29.84 -31.88 -14.14
C ASP A 199 -30.27 -32.10 -15.61
N TYR A 200 -31.52 -32.53 -15.83
CA TYR A 200 -32.13 -32.62 -17.14
C TYR A 200 -33.41 -31.78 -17.20
N ALA A 201 -33.81 -31.36 -18.38
CA ALA A 201 -35.04 -30.62 -18.57
C ALA A 201 -35.91 -31.27 -19.64
N LEU A 202 -37.24 -31.33 -19.37
CA LEU A 202 -38.26 -31.75 -20.34
C LEU A 202 -38.74 -30.56 -21.19
N SER A 203 -38.46 -29.34 -20.71
CA SER A 203 -38.74 -28.09 -21.41
C SER A 203 -37.70 -27.06 -20.96
N SER A 204 -37.72 -25.87 -21.54
CA SER A 204 -36.72 -24.80 -21.23
C SER A 204 -36.72 -24.30 -19.77
N VAL A 205 -37.70 -24.69 -18.95
CA VAL A 205 -37.88 -24.19 -17.57
C VAL A 205 -38.19 -25.27 -16.54
N ASP A 206 -38.26 -26.53 -16.92
CA ASP A 206 -38.63 -27.63 -16.04
C ASP A 206 -37.43 -28.55 -15.80
N TRP A 207 -36.59 -28.17 -14.83
CA TRP A 207 -35.33 -28.83 -14.49
C TRP A 207 -35.52 -29.88 -13.37
N HIS A 208 -34.92 -31.04 -13.56
CA HIS A 208 -34.98 -32.17 -12.63
C HIS A 208 -33.55 -32.70 -12.41
N THR A 209 -33.23 -33.02 -11.18
CA THR A 209 -31.93 -33.63 -10.86
C THR A 209 -31.85 -35.04 -11.46
N ALA A 210 -30.82 -35.27 -12.24
CA ALA A 210 -30.57 -36.54 -12.88
C ALA A 210 -29.93 -37.55 -11.91
N THR A 211 -30.36 -38.83 -12.04
CA THR A 211 -29.64 -39.92 -11.38
C THR A 211 -28.44 -40.31 -12.25
N VAL A 212 -27.23 -40.01 -11.78
CA VAL A 212 -25.99 -40.29 -12.49
C VAL A 212 -25.17 -41.38 -11.82
N SER A 213 -24.49 -42.20 -12.62
CA SER A 213 -23.42 -43.07 -12.16
C SER A 213 -22.09 -42.54 -12.69
N LEU A 214 -21.20 -42.14 -11.82
CA LEU A 214 -19.89 -41.63 -12.19
C LEU A 214 -19.00 -42.79 -12.69
N SER A 215 -18.53 -42.71 -13.91
CA SER A 215 -17.35 -43.47 -14.36
C SER A 215 -16.24 -42.46 -14.71
N TYR A 216 -15.25 -42.35 -13.84
CA TYR A 216 -14.10 -41.51 -14.09
C TYR A 216 -13.25 -42.09 -15.22
N ARG A 217 -13.09 -41.34 -16.32
CA ARG A 217 -12.07 -41.61 -17.32
C ARG A 217 -10.91 -40.66 -17.13
N ASN A 218 -9.80 -41.20 -16.67
CA ASN A 218 -8.49 -40.51 -16.77
C ASN A 218 -7.96 -40.78 -18.18
N ASP A 219 -8.50 -40.12 -19.19
CA ASP A 219 -7.85 -40.05 -20.48
C ASP A 219 -7.00 -38.77 -20.48
N THR A 220 -5.78 -38.83 -19.92
CA THR A 220 -4.72 -37.90 -20.29
C THR A 220 -4.44 -38.05 -21.78
N PRO A 221 -4.50 -36.98 -22.59
CA PRO A 221 -4.10 -37.01 -23.99
C PRO A 221 -2.60 -37.33 -24.17
#